data_b372c72d8a068c3c53dd4f9ff12b591b
#
_entry.id   b372c72d8a068c3c53dd4f9ff12b591b
#
_cell.length_a   1.000
_cell.length_b   1.000
_cell.length_c   1.000
_cell.angle_alpha   90.00
_cell.angle_beta   90.00
_cell.angle_gamma   90.00
#
_symmetry.space_group_name_H-M   'P 1'
#
loop_
_entity.id
_entity.type
_entity.pdbx_description
1 polymer ?
#
loop_
_entity_poly.entity_id
_entity_poly.type
_entity_poly.pdbx_seq_one_letter_code
_entity_poly.pdbx_strand_id
1 'polypeptide(L)'
;MPFTARIKDARITVHIYRKNVHSLKDFLFTILVAACGGFVLSLINAPLPWTLGPILAVSLTSLILKRRLGWPLLIRNIALIPLGYSMGRPFTVETGQAILSQLPFMLLATCVTISAGIFSAWLMFRHTKINFTSCLLGCVPGGLSQMVILAAEMKEADLTAVTIMQTMRMLSVVFVIPFLAIHVLPAANSTTHAVTMEPTGSIPAFALVAIAGAVIGKRIKLPTATLLGPLLFTAIFIVASGDTAPVIPLHYLNVAQICVGSYIGSSIDLRKIKEYHGMGPVLIGSVMLVLAISMSMGLLLSMLTPSDIATTFLSTAPGGLAEMGITALVVGADSSTMTAYQLTRLLFIMLCYPAIVRLILSHHRKLSRQKDQLS
;
A
#
# COMPACT_ATOMS: atom_id res chain seq x y z
N MET A 1 26.66 25.16 2.15
CA MET A 1 25.50 25.66 1.37
C MET A 1 24.25 25.56 2.23
N PRO A 2 23.46 26.61 2.34
CA PRO A 2 22.47 26.76 3.38
C PRO A 2 21.23 25.87 3.19
N PHE A 3 20.70 25.42 4.30
CA PHE A 3 19.48 24.58 4.48
C PHE A 3 18.26 25.09 3.70
N THR A 4 18.20 26.37 3.41
CA THR A 4 17.12 27.04 2.68
C THR A 4 17.05 26.69 1.18
N ALA A 5 18.15 26.28 0.54
CA ALA A 5 18.18 25.92 -0.88
C ALA A 5 17.51 24.55 -1.12
N ARG A 6 17.73 23.55 -0.22
CA ARG A 6 17.14 22.21 -0.34
C ARG A 6 15.62 22.17 -0.05
N ILE A 7 15.14 23.03 0.85
CA ILE A 7 13.69 23.18 1.09
C ILE A 7 13.03 23.87 -0.12
N LYS A 8 13.72 24.77 -0.81
CA LYS A 8 13.26 25.34 -2.07
C LYS A 8 13.13 24.28 -3.16
N ASP A 9 14.11 23.38 -3.30
CA ASP A 9 14.04 22.31 -4.30
C ASP A 9 12.96 21.27 -3.98
N ALA A 10 12.75 20.90 -2.71
CA ALA A 10 11.64 20.06 -2.31
C ALA A 10 10.28 20.77 -2.50
N ARG A 11 10.19 22.09 -2.23
CA ARG A 11 9.01 22.89 -2.54
C ARG A 11 8.82 23.09 -4.04
N ILE A 12 9.88 23.21 -4.80
CA ILE A 12 9.85 23.30 -6.27
C ILE A 12 9.37 21.98 -6.84
N THR A 13 9.82 20.83 -6.32
CA THR A 13 9.33 19.50 -6.74
C THR A 13 7.86 19.31 -6.40
N VAL A 14 7.42 19.74 -5.21
CA VAL A 14 6.00 19.75 -4.82
C VAL A 14 5.20 20.78 -5.61
N HIS A 15 5.78 21.93 -5.97
CA HIS A 15 5.12 22.97 -6.74
C HIS A 15 5.06 22.64 -8.24
N ILE A 16 6.06 21.94 -8.79
CA ILE A 16 6.03 21.37 -10.15
C ILE A 16 4.96 20.27 -10.23
N TYR A 17 4.76 19.49 -9.17
CA TYR A 17 3.66 18.53 -9.06
C TYR A 17 2.28 19.20 -9.01
N ARG A 18 2.21 20.44 -8.48
CA ARG A 18 0.97 21.22 -8.35
C ARG A 18 0.61 22.03 -9.60
N LYS A 19 1.56 22.29 -10.52
CA LYS A 19 1.37 23.22 -11.65
C LYS A 19 1.00 22.55 -12.98
N ASN A 20 0.99 21.22 -13.05
CA ASN A 20 0.42 20.50 -14.17
C ASN A 20 -1.06 20.21 -13.94
N VAL A 21 -1.88 21.24 -13.90
CA VAL A 21 -3.32 21.11 -14.18
C VAL A 21 -3.40 20.72 -15.65
N HIS A 22 -3.45 19.42 -15.88
CA HIS A 22 -3.70 18.88 -17.21
C HIS A 22 -4.97 19.51 -17.78
N SER A 23 -4.95 19.83 -19.07
CA SER A 23 -6.16 20.31 -19.72
C SER A 23 -7.28 19.30 -19.49
N LEU A 24 -8.53 19.73 -19.48
CA LEU A 24 -9.68 18.81 -19.34
C LEU A 24 -9.58 17.64 -20.35
N LYS A 25 -8.99 17.90 -21.53
CA LYS A 25 -8.70 16.89 -22.55
C LYS A 25 -7.76 15.80 -22.07
N ASP A 26 -6.70 16.15 -21.32
CA ASP A 26 -5.75 15.17 -20.78
C ASP A 26 -6.37 14.29 -19.71
N PHE A 27 -7.22 14.87 -18.88
CA PHE A 27 -7.96 14.13 -17.88
C PHE A 27 -8.95 13.16 -18.50
N LEU A 28 -9.76 13.61 -19.46
CA LEU A 28 -10.71 12.76 -20.20
C LEU A 28 -9.99 11.63 -20.97
N PHE A 29 -8.84 11.94 -21.57
CA PHE A 29 -8.02 10.94 -22.23
C PHE A 29 -7.51 9.89 -21.23
N THR A 30 -7.06 10.31 -20.04
CA THR A 30 -6.61 9.38 -18.99
C THR A 30 -7.75 8.48 -18.51
N ILE A 31 -8.97 9.00 -18.35
CA ILE A 31 -10.16 8.21 -18.01
C ILE A 31 -10.41 7.14 -19.07
N LEU A 32 -10.41 7.53 -20.35
CA LEU A 32 -10.65 6.60 -21.44
C LEU A 32 -9.62 5.46 -21.46
N VAL A 33 -8.33 5.81 -21.37
CA VAL A 33 -7.23 4.83 -21.32
C VAL A 33 -7.38 3.89 -20.13
N ALA A 34 -7.71 4.43 -18.95
CA ALA A 34 -7.89 3.66 -17.74
C ALA A 34 -9.08 2.69 -17.83
N ALA A 35 -10.22 3.18 -18.33
CA ALA A 35 -11.42 2.35 -18.53
C ALA A 35 -11.19 1.25 -19.56
N CYS A 36 -10.54 1.57 -20.69
CA CYS A 36 -10.15 0.58 -21.70
C CYS A 36 -9.22 -0.49 -21.12
N GLY A 37 -8.22 -0.08 -20.33
CA GLY A 37 -7.31 -1.03 -19.66
C GLY A 37 -8.05 -1.97 -18.70
N GLY A 38 -8.96 -1.44 -17.89
CA GLY A 38 -9.82 -2.24 -17.00
C GLY A 38 -10.70 -3.21 -17.79
N PHE A 39 -11.31 -2.74 -18.87
CA PHE A 39 -12.17 -3.55 -19.73
C PHE A 39 -11.38 -4.68 -20.41
N VAL A 40 -10.22 -4.40 -20.99
CA VAL A 40 -9.37 -5.42 -21.62
C VAL A 40 -8.97 -6.50 -20.64
N LEU A 41 -8.53 -6.13 -19.42
CA LEU A 41 -8.19 -7.12 -18.40
C LEU A 41 -9.42 -7.90 -17.88
N SER A 42 -10.61 -7.30 -17.90
CA SER A 42 -11.84 -8.01 -17.53
C SER A 42 -12.23 -9.08 -18.54
N LEU A 43 -11.96 -8.86 -19.85
CA LEU A 43 -12.22 -9.85 -20.90
C LEU A 43 -11.35 -11.11 -20.76
N ILE A 44 -10.14 -10.99 -20.25
CA ILE A 44 -9.21 -12.11 -20.02
C ILE A 44 -9.32 -12.68 -18.60
N ASN A 45 -10.35 -12.29 -17.84
CA ASN A 45 -10.56 -12.70 -16.46
C ASN A 45 -9.32 -12.50 -15.56
N ALA A 46 -8.55 -11.44 -15.81
CA ALA A 46 -7.39 -11.11 -14.99
C ALA A 46 -7.81 -10.75 -13.56
N PRO A 47 -6.94 -10.99 -12.54
CA PRO A 47 -7.22 -10.58 -11.17
C PRO A 47 -7.35 -9.05 -11.08
N LEU A 48 -8.35 -8.57 -10.33
CA LEU A 48 -8.59 -7.13 -10.10
C LEU A 48 -8.54 -6.27 -11.38
N PRO A 49 -9.31 -6.60 -12.44
CA PRO A 49 -9.15 -5.95 -13.74
C PRO A 49 -9.34 -4.42 -13.67
N TRP A 50 -10.24 -3.96 -12.82
CA TRP A 50 -10.57 -2.54 -12.64
C TRP A 50 -9.54 -1.75 -11.81
N THR A 51 -8.54 -2.43 -11.22
CA THR A 51 -7.39 -1.80 -10.56
C THR A 51 -6.14 -1.95 -11.41
N LEU A 52 -5.79 -3.19 -11.81
CA LEU A 52 -4.57 -3.49 -12.54
C LEU A 52 -4.60 -2.96 -13.98
N GLY A 53 -5.76 -3.02 -14.63
CA GLY A 53 -5.93 -2.50 -15.98
C GLY A 53 -5.60 -1.02 -16.10
N PRO A 54 -6.22 -0.14 -15.31
CA PRO A 54 -5.86 1.27 -15.24
C PRO A 54 -4.39 1.53 -14.92
N ILE A 55 -3.80 0.79 -13.97
CA ILE A 55 -2.37 0.93 -13.64
C ILE A 55 -1.51 0.66 -14.88
N LEU A 56 -1.71 -0.47 -15.55
CA LEU A 56 -0.95 -0.85 -16.74
C LEU A 56 -1.19 0.10 -17.90
N ALA A 57 -2.46 0.35 -18.24
CA ALA A 57 -2.81 1.15 -19.40
C ALA A 57 -2.28 2.59 -19.27
N VAL A 58 -2.46 3.24 -18.11
CA VAL A 58 -2.00 4.60 -17.88
C VAL A 58 -0.47 4.67 -17.83
N SER A 59 0.21 3.75 -17.17
CA SER A 59 1.68 3.74 -17.09
C SER A 59 2.34 3.45 -18.44
N LEU A 60 1.83 2.48 -19.21
CA LEU A 60 2.33 2.18 -20.56
C LEU A 60 2.06 3.31 -21.54
N THR A 61 0.87 3.88 -21.52
CA THR A 61 0.53 5.04 -22.37
C THR A 61 1.41 6.24 -22.07
N SER A 62 1.71 6.50 -20.79
CA SER A 62 2.64 7.54 -20.36
C SER A 62 4.06 7.29 -20.89
N LEU A 63 4.50 6.02 -20.96
CA LEU A 63 5.78 5.63 -21.52
C LEU A 63 5.84 5.83 -23.03
N ILE A 64 4.82 5.34 -23.76
CA ILE A 64 4.72 5.39 -25.23
C ILE A 64 4.63 6.83 -25.73
N LEU A 65 3.71 7.60 -25.17
CA LEU A 65 3.50 9.01 -25.55
C LEU A 65 4.62 9.93 -25.08
N LYS A 66 5.57 9.41 -24.30
CA LYS A 66 6.64 10.20 -23.65
C LYS A 66 6.08 11.40 -22.86
N ARG A 67 4.84 11.33 -22.39
CA ARG A 67 4.11 12.36 -21.68
C ARG A 67 3.55 11.82 -20.38
N ARG A 68 3.62 12.60 -19.30
CA ARG A 68 2.98 12.22 -18.03
C ARG A 68 1.47 12.44 -18.15
N LEU A 69 0.73 11.36 -18.00
CA LEU A 69 -0.72 11.42 -17.82
C LEU A 69 -0.98 11.77 -16.36
N GLY A 70 -1.67 12.87 -16.10
CA GLY A 70 -1.94 13.32 -14.74
C GLY A 70 -3.29 12.83 -14.25
N TRP A 71 -3.34 12.53 -12.95
CA TRP A 71 -4.58 12.19 -12.27
C TRP A 71 -4.77 13.06 -11.01
N PRO A 72 -5.92 13.76 -10.84
CA PRO A 72 -6.13 14.62 -9.69
C PRO A 72 -6.15 13.83 -8.38
N LEU A 73 -5.35 14.26 -7.42
CA LEU A 73 -5.29 13.66 -6.08
C LEU A 73 -6.65 13.68 -5.38
N LEU A 74 -7.47 14.70 -5.66
CA LEU A 74 -8.81 14.83 -5.10
C LEU A 74 -9.71 13.66 -5.50
N ILE A 75 -9.70 13.26 -6.78
CA ILE A 75 -10.53 12.16 -7.31
C ILE A 75 -10.10 10.83 -6.66
N ARG A 76 -8.79 10.56 -6.59
CA ARG A 76 -8.27 9.40 -5.85
C ARG A 76 -8.74 9.39 -4.39
N ASN A 77 -8.68 10.54 -3.72
CA ASN A 77 -9.08 10.65 -2.31
C ASN A 77 -10.59 10.42 -2.11
N ILE A 78 -11.42 10.90 -3.03
CA ILE A 78 -12.87 10.62 -3.00
C ILE A 78 -13.13 9.13 -3.24
N ALA A 79 -12.44 8.53 -4.20
CA ALA A 79 -12.57 7.11 -4.52
C ALA A 79 -12.15 6.17 -3.37
N LEU A 80 -11.27 6.62 -2.49
CA LEU A 80 -10.87 5.83 -1.30
C LEU A 80 -11.96 5.77 -0.22
N ILE A 81 -12.95 6.68 -0.23
CA ILE A 81 -14.02 6.71 0.79
C ILE A 81 -14.91 5.46 0.72
N PRO A 82 -15.52 5.10 -0.44
CA PRO A 82 -16.33 3.89 -0.54
C PRO A 82 -15.51 2.59 -0.32
N LEU A 83 -14.22 2.58 -0.68
CA LEU A 83 -13.34 1.44 -0.40
C LEU A 83 -13.09 1.30 1.11
N GLY A 84 -12.79 2.39 1.81
CA GLY A 84 -12.62 2.39 3.26
C GLY A 84 -13.89 1.99 4.00
N TYR A 85 -15.04 2.48 3.57
CA TYR A 85 -16.35 2.06 4.08
C TYR A 85 -16.54 0.55 3.93
N SER A 86 -16.32 -0.01 2.73
CA SER A 86 -16.48 -1.46 2.48
C SER A 86 -15.55 -2.32 3.34
N MET A 87 -14.34 -1.83 3.64
CA MET A 87 -13.39 -2.49 4.53
C MET A 87 -13.78 -2.34 6.02
N GLY A 88 -14.53 -1.31 6.38
CA GLY A 88 -15.03 -1.10 7.75
C GLY A 88 -16.27 -1.92 8.09
N ARG A 89 -17.01 -2.39 7.08
CA ARG A 89 -18.27 -3.13 7.26
C ARG A 89 -18.16 -4.41 8.10
N PRO A 90 -17.14 -5.28 7.95
CA PRO A 90 -17.08 -6.54 8.69
C PRO A 90 -16.61 -6.39 10.14
N PHE A 91 -16.36 -5.17 10.62
CA PHE A 91 -15.97 -4.95 12.02
C PHE A 91 -17.19 -5.03 12.94
N THR A 92 -17.17 -6.02 13.84
CA THR A 92 -18.12 -6.20 14.93
C THR A 92 -17.40 -6.24 16.27
N VAL A 93 -18.14 -6.35 17.38
CA VAL A 93 -17.54 -6.50 18.72
C VAL A 93 -16.72 -7.80 18.79
N GLU A 94 -17.23 -8.88 18.21
CA GLU A 94 -16.58 -10.19 18.18
C GLU A 94 -15.26 -10.14 17.38
N THR A 95 -15.28 -9.51 16.19
CA THR A 95 -14.05 -9.33 15.41
C THR A 95 -13.03 -8.46 16.13
N GLY A 96 -13.49 -7.46 16.89
CA GLY A 96 -12.62 -6.63 17.74
C GLY A 96 -11.90 -7.45 18.82
N GLN A 97 -12.59 -8.34 19.50
CA GLN A 97 -12.00 -9.25 20.49
C GLN A 97 -11.02 -10.24 19.83
N ALA A 98 -11.38 -10.81 18.69
CA ALA A 98 -10.51 -11.69 17.92
C ALA A 98 -9.21 -10.97 17.48
N ILE A 99 -9.30 -9.71 17.05
CA ILE A 99 -8.16 -8.87 16.71
C ILE A 99 -7.23 -8.66 17.91
N LEU A 100 -7.79 -8.37 19.10
CA LEU A 100 -6.99 -8.18 20.32
C LEU A 100 -6.25 -9.47 20.70
N SER A 101 -6.87 -10.63 20.60
CA SER A 101 -6.22 -11.92 20.87
C SER A 101 -5.07 -12.23 19.89
N GLN A 102 -5.12 -11.71 18.65
CA GLN A 102 -4.11 -11.92 17.63
C GLN A 102 -3.00 -10.85 17.64
N LEU A 103 -3.04 -9.86 18.53
CA LEU A 103 -2.06 -8.78 18.59
C LEU A 103 -0.60 -9.26 18.70
N PRO A 104 -0.25 -10.29 19.48
CA PRO A 104 1.11 -10.84 19.52
C PRO A 104 1.56 -11.37 18.13
N PHE A 105 0.68 -12.04 17.40
CA PHE A 105 0.95 -12.55 16.06
C PHE A 105 1.12 -11.41 15.04
N MET A 106 0.35 -10.32 15.18
CA MET A 106 0.50 -9.11 14.35
C MET A 106 1.87 -8.46 14.54
N LEU A 107 2.32 -8.35 15.78
CA LEU A 107 3.66 -7.82 16.10
C LEU A 107 4.75 -8.74 15.57
N LEU A 108 4.62 -10.05 15.75
CA LEU A 108 5.56 -11.06 15.24
C LEU A 108 5.68 -10.95 13.70
N ALA A 109 4.56 -10.97 13.00
CA ALA A 109 4.53 -10.84 11.54
C ALA A 109 5.18 -9.52 11.07
N THR A 110 4.93 -8.43 11.78
CA THR A 110 5.53 -7.12 11.51
C THR A 110 7.05 -7.15 11.70
N CYS A 111 7.54 -7.72 12.80
CA CYS A 111 8.97 -7.86 13.07
C CYS A 111 9.67 -8.74 12.01
N VAL A 112 9.04 -9.86 11.63
CA VAL A 112 9.57 -10.74 10.57
C VAL A 112 9.64 -10.00 9.22
N THR A 113 8.60 -9.28 8.85
CA THR A 113 8.56 -8.51 7.59
C THR A 113 9.61 -7.40 7.57
N ILE A 114 9.80 -6.68 8.67
CA ILE A 114 10.85 -5.65 8.78
C ILE A 114 12.24 -6.27 8.71
N SER A 115 12.47 -7.38 9.42
CA SER A 115 13.75 -8.11 9.39
C SER A 115 14.08 -8.62 8.00
N ALA A 116 13.08 -9.15 7.27
CA ALA A 116 13.21 -9.53 5.87
C ALA A 116 13.59 -8.33 4.98
N GLY A 117 12.97 -7.18 5.20
CA GLY A 117 13.29 -5.93 4.51
C GLY A 117 14.71 -5.44 4.81
N ILE A 118 15.17 -5.51 6.06
CA ILE A 118 16.55 -5.15 6.44
C ILE A 118 17.56 -6.12 5.82
N PHE A 119 17.27 -7.42 5.83
CA PHE A 119 18.11 -8.43 5.17
C PHE A 119 18.18 -8.20 3.65
N SER A 120 17.05 -7.92 3.02
CA SER A 120 16.98 -7.50 1.62
C SER A 120 17.81 -6.24 1.34
N ALA A 121 17.79 -5.27 2.23
CA ALA A 121 18.57 -4.04 2.13
C ALA A 121 20.08 -4.32 2.19
N TRP A 122 20.49 -5.22 3.09
CA TRP A 122 21.88 -5.65 3.19
C TRP A 122 22.35 -6.38 1.93
N LEU A 123 21.52 -7.27 1.37
CA LEU A 123 21.79 -7.97 0.11
C LEU A 123 21.91 -6.98 -1.05
N MET A 124 20.97 -6.02 -1.15
CA MET A 124 20.97 -4.97 -2.14
C MET A 124 22.25 -4.11 -2.06
N PHE A 125 22.65 -3.70 -0.86
CA PHE A 125 23.87 -2.95 -0.62
C PHE A 125 25.12 -3.71 -1.08
N ARG A 126 25.17 -5.04 -0.88
CA ARG A 126 26.32 -5.88 -1.28
C ARG A 126 26.45 -6.05 -2.80
N HIS A 127 25.33 -6.05 -3.51
CA HIS A 127 25.29 -6.35 -4.94
C HIS A 127 25.10 -5.11 -5.84
N THR A 128 24.93 -3.94 -5.24
CA THR A 128 24.76 -2.68 -5.98
C THR A 128 25.70 -1.59 -5.44
N LYS A 129 25.86 -0.52 -6.21
CA LYS A 129 26.65 0.68 -5.80
C LYS A 129 25.83 1.68 -4.98
N ILE A 130 24.65 1.29 -4.48
CA ILE A 130 23.78 2.18 -3.73
C ILE A 130 24.22 2.18 -2.27
N ASN A 131 24.17 3.34 -1.63
CA ASN A 131 24.53 3.46 -0.24
C ASN A 131 23.56 2.69 0.69
N PHE A 132 24.06 2.21 1.82
CA PHE A 132 23.30 1.37 2.75
C PHE A 132 22.05 2.06 3.29
N THR A 133 22.12 3.38 3.54
CA THR A 133 20.97 4.18 3.99
C THR A 133 19.82 4.15 2.99
N SER A 134 20.11 4.30 1.70
CA SER A 134 19.11 4.22 0.63
C SER A 134 18.53 2.81 0.50
N CYS A 135 19.36 1.77 0.62
CA CYS A 135 18.89 0.38 0.61
C CYS A 135 17.93 0.09 1.77
N LEU A 136 18.26 0.52 3.00
CA LEU A 136 17.37 0.37 4.16
C LEU A 136 16.01 1.03 3.92
N LEU A 137 16.01 2.27 3.44
CA LEU A 137 14.76 3.01 3.21
C LEU A 137 14.00 2.52 1.97
N GLY A 138 14.69 1.89 1.02
CA GLY A 138 14.10 1.38 -0.22
C GLY A 138 13.48 -0.01 -0.09
N CYS A 139 14.11 -0.93 0.65
CA CYS A 139 13.71 -2.34 0.71
C CYS A 139 12.65 -2.63 1.78
N VAL A 140 12.63 -1.91 2.90
CA VAL A 140 11.64 -2.16 3.95
C VAL A 140 10.25 -1.69 3.52
N PRO A 141 9.21 -2.50 3.73
CA PRO A 141 7.85 -2.23 3.27
C PRO A 141 7.14 -1.15 4.11
N GLY A 142 7.60 0.09 4.01
CA GLY A 142 6.92 1.28 4.53
C GLY A 142 6.03 1.97 3.48
N GLY A 143 5.25 2.96 3.87
CA GLY A 143 4.52 3.80 2.93
C GLY A 143 5.49 4.62 2.06
N LEU A 144 5.30 4.63 0.74
CA LEU A 144 6.18 5.34 -0.21
C LEU A 144 6.46 6.78 0.23
N SER A 145 5.41 7.55 0.54
CA SER A 145 5.55 8.95 0.95
C SER A 145 6.35 9.10 2.24
N GLN A 146 6.20 8.18 3.18
CA GLN A 146 6.88 8.20 4.48
C GLN A 146 8.36 7.89 4.34
N MET A 147 8.70 6.87 3.55
CA MET A 147 10.10 6.51 3.28
C MET A 147 10.83 7.59 2.49
N VAL A 148 10.15 8.24 1.55
CA VAL A 148 10.69 9.38 0.79
C VAL A 148 10.92 10.60 1.69
N ILE A 149 10.01 10.91 2.62
CA ILE A 149 10.20 11.99 3.59
C ILE A 149 11.38 11.67 4.52
N LEU A 150 11.44 10.45 5.05
CA LEU A 150 12.56 10.02 5.90
C LEU A 150 13.90 10.05 5.16
N ALA A 151 13.91 9.66 3.87
CA ALA A 151 15.10 9.78 3.02
C ALA A 151 15.53 11.23 2.81
N ALA A 152 14.57 12.16 2.66
CA ALA A 152 14.87 13.59 2.52
C ALA A 152 15.49 14.21 3.78
N GLU A 153 15.18 13.66 4.96
CA GLU A 153 15.78 14.08 6.24
C GLU A 153 17.20 13.53 6.43
N MET A 154 17.55 12.43 5.75
CA MET A 154 18.86 11.78 5.87
C MET A 154 19.81 12.24 4.77
N LYS A 155 20.90 12.95 5.16
CA LYS A 155 21.87 13.54 4.22
C LYS A 155 22.53 12.52 3.27
N GLU A 156 22.63 11.26 3.67
CA GLU A 156 23.32 10.21 2.93
C GLU A 156 22.37 9.44 2.00
N ALA A 157 21.05 9.63 2.11
CA ALA A 157 20.09 8.90 1.31
C ALA A 157 19.96 9.49 -0.11
N ASP A 158 20.01 8.63 -1.11
CA ASP A 158 19.60 8.95 -2.48
C ASP A 158 18.08 8.82 -2.62
N LEU A 159 17.44 9.97 -2.66
CA LEU A 159 15.98 10.08 -2.75
C LEU A 159 15.42 9.39 -4.00
N THR A 160 16.16 9.45 -5.11
CA THR A 160 15.73 8.86 -6.39
C THR A 160 15.78 7.33 -6.30
N ALA A 161 16.88 6.78 -5.78
CA ALA A 161 17.01 5.34 -5.57
C ALA A 161 15.92 4.80 -4.63
N VAL A 162 15.67 5.45 -3.48
CA VAL A 162 14.61 5.07 -2.55
C VAL A 162 13.24 5.09 -3.22
N THR A 163 12.95 6.14 -3.99
CA THR A 163 11.66 6.26 -4.69
C THR A 163 11.49 5.14 -5.71
N ILE A 164 12.51 4.81 -6.49
CA ILE A 164 12.46 3.74 -7.50
C ILE A 164 12.26 2.37 -6.83
N MET A 165 13.04 2.07 -5.78
CA MET A 165 12.92 0.80 -5.05
C MET A 165 11.52 0.62 -4.48
N GLN A 166 10.98 1.63 -3.79
CA GLN A 166 9.65 1.61 -3.21
C GLN A 166 8.56 1.46 -4.29
N THR A 167 8.70 2.17 -5.43
CA THR A 167 7.75 2.10 -6.55
C THR A 167 7.77 0.71 -7.19
N MET A 168 8.95 0.15 -7.48
CA MET A 168 9.08 -1.18 -8.07
C MET A 168 8.51 -2.26 -7.16
N ARG A 169 8.80 -2.17 -5.86
CA ARG A 169 8.20 -3.08 -4.88
C ARG A 169 6.67 -2.97 -4.88
N MET A 170 6.13 -1.76 -4.80
CA MET A 170 4.68 -1.52 -4.82
C MET A 170 4.04 -2.13 -6.07
N LEU A 171 4.64 -1.92 -7.25
CA LEU A 171 4.17 -2.52 -8.49
C LEU A 171 4.19 -4.05 -8.43
N SER A 172 5.34 -4.63 -8.06
CA SER A 172 5.46 -6.10 -7.98
C SER A 172 4.41 -6.69 -7.05
N VAL A 173 4.19 -6.07 -5.88
CA VAL A 173 3.21 -6.54 -4.90
C VAL A 173 1.78 -6.42 -5.44
N VAL A 174 1.43 -5.29 -6.05
CA VAL A 174 0.08 -5.04 -6.59
C VAL A 174 -0.29 -6.03 -7.70
N PHE A 175 0.70 -6.55 -8.45
CA PHE A 175 0.46 -7.57 -9.47
C PHE A 175 0.55 -8.99 -8.91
N VAL A 176 1.59 -9.30 -8.15
CA VAL A 176 1.88 -10.67 -7.71
C VAL A 176 0.89 -11.14 -6.64
N ILE A 177 0.56 -10.29 -5.65
CA ILE A 177 -0.28 -10.72 -4.53
C ILE A 177 -1.71 -11.08 -4.96
N PRO A 178 -2.45 -10.25 -5.73
CA PRO A 178 -3.78 -10.63 -6.19
C PRO A 178 -3.77 -11.85 -7.11
N PHE A 179 -2.73 -11.98 -7.95
CA PHE A 179 -2.57 -13.16 -8.79
C PHE A 179 -2.42 -14.43 -7.96
N LEU A 180 -1.55 -14.43 -6.95
CA LEU A 180 -1.37 -15.56 -6.05
C LEU A 180 -2.63 -15.83 -5.23
N ALA A 181 -3.28 -14.79 -4.70
CA ALA A 181 -4.47 -14.92 -3.88
C ALA A 181 -5.66 -15.55 -4.64
N ILE A 182 -5.78 -15.27 -5.95
CA ILE A 182 -6.91 -15.77 -6.75
C ILE A 182 -6.62 -17.12 -7.38
N HIS A 183 -5.37 -17.38 -7.84
CA HIS A 183 -5.06 -18.56 -8.65
C HIS A 183 -4.30 -19.65 -7.92
N VAL A 184 -3.61 -19.33 -6.83
CA VAL A 184 -2.72 -20.30 -6.14
C VAL A 184 -3.29 -20.70 -4.79
N LEU A 185 -3.91 -19.77 -4.08
CA LEU A 185 -4.48 -20.08 -2.77
C LEU A 185 -5.85 -20.74 -2.93
N PRO A 186 -6.20 -21.70 -2.05
CA PRO A 186 -7.55 -22.21 -2.01
C PRO A 186 -8.51 -21.05 -1.73
N ALA A 187 -9.65 -21.06 -2.41
CA ALA A 187 -10.70 -20.08 -2.14
C ALA A 187 -10.96 -20.03 -0.64
N ALA A 188 -11.04 -18.82 -0.09
CA ALA A 188 -11.31 -18.67 1.33
C ALA A 188 -12.62 -19.41 1.63
N ASN A 189 -12.55 -20.46 2.44
CA ASN A 189 -13.71 -21.12 3.02
C ASN A 189 -14.28 -20.18 4.09
N SER A 190 -14.51 -18.94 3.72
CA SER A 190 -15.15 -17.99 4.61
C SER A 190 -16.60 -18.47 4.84
N THR A 191 -16.74 -19.39 5.79
CA THR A 191 -17.91 -19.46 6.66
C THR A 191 -18.02 -18.20 7.54
N THR A 192 -17.22 -17.17 7.28
CA THR A 192 -17.57 -15.83 7.75
C THR A 192 -18.88 -15.55 7.05
N HIS A 193 -19.95 -15.88 7.75
CA HIS A 193 -21.30 -15.49 7.46
C HIS A 193 -21.25 -14.13 6.76
N ALA A 194 -21.31 -14.16 5.42
CA ALA A 194 -22.05 -13.14 4.76
C ALA A 194 -23.45 -13.31 5.38
N VAL A 195 -23.61 -12.81 6.60
CA VAL A 195 -24.89 -12.66 7.20
C VAL A 195 -25.61 -11.81 6.18
N THR A 196 -26.44 -12.48 5.40
CA THR A 196 -27.44 -11.84 4.54
C THR A 196 -28.51 -11.25 5.45
N MET A 197 -28.07 -10.58 6.54
CA MET A 197 -28.92 -9.70 7.28
C MET A 197 -29.24 -8.55 6.35
N GLU A 198 -30.51 -8.37 6.11
CA GLU A 198 -30.99 -7.17 5.46
C GLU A 198 -30.37 -5.97 6.19
N PRO A 199 -29.81 -4.99 5.46
CA PRO A 199 -29.17 -3.86 6.11
C PRO A 199 -30.22 -3.10 6.93
N THR A 200 -30.06 -3.09 8.24
CA THR A 200 -30.92 -2.35 9.16
C THR A 200 -30.60 -0.86 9.15
N GLY A 201 -29.35 -0.52 8.78
CA GLY A 201 -28.86 0.84 8.74
C GLY A 201 -29.26 1.59 7.47
N SER A 202 -29.55 2.90 7.62
CA SER A 202 -29.90 3.78 6.50
C SER A 202 -28.67 4.14 5.66
N ILE A 203 -28.76 4.05 4.33
CA ILE A 203 -27.68 4.42 3.39
C ILE A 203 -27.17 5.84 3.65
N PRO A 204 -28.04 6.88 3.83
CA PRO A 204 -27.57 8.25 4.09
C PRO A 204 -26.76 8.39 5.39
N ALA A 205 -27.14 7.69 6.47
CA ALA A 205 -26.41 7.74 7.73
C ALA A 205 -25.00 7.19 7.59
N PHE A 206 -24.88 6.02 6.98
CA PHE A 206 -23.58 5.39 6.75
C PHE A 206 -22.69 6.18 5.77
N ALA A 207 -23.28 6.80 4.74
CA ALA A 207 -22.55 7.69 3.85
C ALA A 207 -22.01 8.93 4.59
N LEU A 208 -22.83 9.52 5.45
CA LEU A 208 -22.43 10.66 6.30
C LEU A 208 -21.28 10.26 7.24
N VAL A 209 -21.38 9.11 7.90
CA VAL A 209 -20.34 8.58 8.79
C VAL A 209 -19.03 8.36 8.03
N ALA A 210 -19.08 7.78 6.84
CA ALA A 210 -17.88 7.55 6.02
C ALA A 210 -17.22 8.88 5.59
N ILE A 211 -18.00 9.87 5.17
CA ILE A 211 -17.52 11.20 4.80
C ILE A 211 -16.96 11.93 6.02
N ALA A 212 -17.68 11.94 7.15
CA ALA A 212 -17.20 12.51 8.40
C ALA A 212 -15.88 11.88 8.85
N GLY A 213 -15.78 10.54 8.75
CA GLY A 213 -14.55 9.81 9.01
C GLY A 213 -13.37 10.27 8.15
N ALA A 214 -13.58 10.50 6.85
CA ALA A 214 -12.56 11.04 5.96
C ALA A 214 -12.09 12.44 6.36
N VAL A 215 -13.03 13.32 6.75
CA VAL A 215 -12.74 14.70 7.16
C VAL A 215 -12.01 14.73 8.49
N ILE A 216 -12.54 14.02 9.50
CA ILE A 216 -11.94 13.95 10.84
C ILE A 216 -10.58 13.26 10.78
N GLY A 217 -10.45 12.15 10.04
CA GLY A 217 -9.19 11.46 9.82
C GLY A 217 -8.10 12.37 9.25
N LYS A 218 -8.45 13.28 8.33
CA LYS A 218 -7.52 14.32 7.84
C LYS A 218 -7.11 15.31 8.92
N ARG A 219 -8.05 15.73 9.79
CA ARG A 219 -7.77 16.68 10.87
C ARG A 219 -6.83 16.10 11.92
N ILE A 220 -7.01 14.82 12.30
CA ILE A 220 -6.15 14.12 13.25
C ILE A 220 -4.89 13.54 12.60
N LYS A 221 -4.64 13.85 11.31
CA LYS A 221 -3.46 13.46 10.55
C LYS A 221 -3.25 11.93 10.47
N LEU A 222 -4.34 11.16 10.35
CA LEU A 222 -4.23 9.72 10.13
C LEU A 222 -3.44 9.42 8.85
N PRO A 223 -2.60 8.40 8.84
CA PRO A 223 -1.99 7.92 7.61
C PRO A 223 -3.11 7.45 6.66
N THR A 224 -2.99 7.76 5.37
CA THR A 224 -4.05 7.46 4.38
C THR A 224 -5.47 7.81 4.86
N ALA A 225 -5.63 8.99 5.46
CA ALA A 225 -6.84 9.43 6.18
C ALA A 225 -8.16 9.23 5.40
N THR A 226 -8.11 9.36 4.07
CA THR A 226 -9.29 9.18 3.19
C THR A 226 -9.72 7.73 2.98
N LEU A 227 -8.90 6.76 3.43
CA LEU A 227 -9.24 5.34 3.48
C LEU A 227 -9.53 4.92 4.94
N LEU A 228 -8.57 5.20 5.84
CA LEU A 228 -8.67 4.80 7.25
C LEU A 228 -9.77 5.53 8.02
N GLY A 229 -10.02 6.80 7.70
CA GLY A 229 -11.10 7.55 8.33
C GLY A 229 -12.47 6.88 8.11
N PRO A 230 -12.93 6.70 6.86
CA PRO A 230 -14.16 5.98 6.57
C PRO A 230 -14.20 4.58 7.15
N LEU A 231 -13.10 3.82 7.08
CA LEU A 231 -12.99 2.47 7.64
C LEU A 231 -13.26 2.46 9.15
N LEU A 232 -12.49 3.25 9.92
CA LEU A 232 -12.58 3.28 11.37
C LEU A 232 -13.93 3.85 11.85
N PHE A 233 -14.42 4.93 11.23
CA PHE A 233 -15.69 5.54 11.61
C PHE A 233 -16.87 4.63 11.28
N THR A 234 -16.84 3.91 10.16
CA THR A 234 -17.86 2.89 9.83
C THR A 234 -17.82 1.75 10.84
N ALA A 235 -16.64 1.22 11.17
CA ALA A 235 -16.47 0.18 12.17
C ALA A 235 -16.98 0.61 13.56
N ILE A 236 -16.61 1.80 14.02
CA ILE A 236 -17.06 2.35 15.31
C ILE A 236 -18.58 2.53 15.30
N PHE A 237 -19.14 3.04 14.20
CA PHE A 237 -20.58 3.25 14.09
C PHE A 237 -21.36 1.94 14.15
N ILE A 238 -20.91 0.89 13.45
CA ILE A 238 -21.51 -0.46 13.51
C ILE A 238 -21.48 -1.00 14.93
N VAL A 239 -20.34 -0.93 15.60
CA VAL A 239 -20.18 -1.41 16.97
C VAL A 239 -21.05 -0.62 17.96
N ALA A 240 -21.22 0.70 17.73
CA ALA A 240 -22.00 1.56 18.64
C ALA A 240 -23.53 1.46 18.41
N SER A 241 -23.97 1.33 17.13
CA SER A 241 -25.39 1.28 16.80
C SER A 241 -25.98 -0.15 16.86
N GLY A 242 -25.14 -1.17 16.69
CA GLY A 242 -25.56 -2.54 16.47
C GLY A 242 -26.19 -2.79 15.10
N ASP A 243 -26.19 -1.77 14.22
CA ASP A 243 -26.77 -1.87 12.88
C ASP A 243 -25.84 -2.59 11.91
N THR A 244 -26.44 -3.24 10.92
CA THR A 244 -25.71 -3.82 9.79
C THR A 244 -25.55 -2.79 8.67
N ALA A 245 -24.31 -2.59 8.21
CA ALA A 245 -24.02 -1.60 7.19
C ALA A 245 -24.47 -2.04 5.79
N PRO A 246 -25.11 -1.16 5.00
CA PRO A 246 -25.50 -1.44 3.62
C PRO A 246 -24.34 -1.86 2.73
N VAL A 247 -24.61 -2.76 1.76
CA VAL A 247 -23.61 -3.18 0.76
C VAL A 247 -23.52 -2.14 -0.34
N ILE A 248 -22.30 -1.69 -0.66
CA ILE A 248 -22.09 -0.86 -1.86
C ILE A 248 -22.12 -1.78 -3.08
N PRO A 249 -22.98 -1.52 -4.10
CA PRO A 249 -22.97 -2.27 -5.33
C PRO A 249 -21.61 -2.28 -6.02
N LEU A 250 -21.22 -3.44 -6.59
CA LEU A 250 -19.88 -3.69 -7.10
C LEU A 250 -19.43 -2.67 -8.17
N HIS A 251 -20.36 -2.18 -8.99
CA HIS A 251 -20.04 -1.21 -10.04
C HIS A 251 -19.51 0.12 -9.48
N TYR A 252 -19.97 0.58 -8.30
CA TYR A 252 -19.40 1.77 -7.66
C TYR A 252 -17.99 1.50 -7.13
N LEU A 253 -17.76 0.31 -6.60
CA LEU A 253 -16.40 -0.10 -6.16
C LEU A 253 -15.45 -0.22 -7.36
N ASN A 254 -15.92 -0.72 -8.51
CA ASN A 254 -15.14 -0.78 -9.74
C ASN A 254 -14.74 0.62 -10.22
N VAL A 255 -15.65 1.59 -10.18
CA VAL A 255 -15.32 3.00 -10.51
C VAL A 255 -14.26 3.54 -9.53
N ALA A 256 -14.41 3.29 -8.25
CA ALA A 256 -13.42 3.68 -7.25
C ALA A 256 -12.05 3.02 -7.52
N GLN A 257 -12.03 1.75 -7.89
CA GLN A 257 -10.81 1.03 -8.27
C GLN A 257 -10.13 1.65 -9.50
N ILE A 258 -10.89 2.00 -10.54
CA ILE A 258 -10.36 2.70 -11.74
C ILE A 258 -9.69 4.01 -11.32
N CYS A 259 -10.32 4.80 -10.47
CA CYS A 259 -9.77 6.07 -10.01
C CYS A 259 -8.46 5.89 -9.21
N VAL A 260 -8.40 4.91 -8.33
CA VAL A 260 -7.19 4.60 -7.55
C VAL A 260 -6.10 4.05 -8.46
N GLY A 261 -6.43 3.09 -9.33
CA GLY A 261 -5.50 2.51 -10.29
C GLY A 261 -4.91 3.54 -11.26
N SER A 262 -5.75 4.46 -11.76
CA SER A 262 -5.30 5.58 -12.62
C SER A 262 -4.30 6.49 -11.92
N TYR A 263 -4.55 6.81 -10.65
CA TYR A 263 -3.61 7.60 -9.84
C TYR A 263 -2.27 6.86 -9.66
N ILE A 264 -2.31 5.57 -9.33
CA ILE A 264 -1.10 4.76 -9.18
C ILE A 264 -0.35 4.73 -10.52
N GLY A 265 -1.02 4.39 -11.63
CA GLY A 265 -0.43 4.33 -12.96
C GLY A 265 0.20 5.66 -13.41
N SER A 266 -0.45 6.79 -13.10
CA SER A 266 0.07 8.13 -13.40
C SER A 266 1.29 8.53 -12.56
N SER A 267 1.43 7.92 -11.36
CA SER A 267 2.53 8.20 -10.44
C SER A 267 3.82 7.45 -10.81
N ILE A 268 3.72 6.42 -11.66
CA ILE A 268 4.84 5.58 -12.07
C ILE A 268 5.59 6.26 -13.22
N ASP A 269 6.88 6.51 -13.03
CA ASP A 269 7.78 6.99 -14.08
C ASP A 269 8.70 5.85 -14.56
N LEU A 270 8.21 5.06 -15.52
CA LEU A 270 8.94 3.92 -16.08
C LEU A 270 10.27 4.31 -16.76
N ARG A 271 10.47 5.59 -17.11
CA ARG A 271 11.71 6.07 -17.72
C ARG A 271 12.85 6.11 -16.71
N LYS A 272 12.57 6.54 -15.48
CA LYS A 272 13.56 6.55 -14.41
C LYS A 272 14.04 5.14 -14.05
N ILE A 273 13.22 4.13 -14.28
CA ILE A 273 13.58 2.73 -14.06
C ILE A 273 14.69 2.30 -15.03
N LYS A 274 14.67 2.81 -16.27
CA LYS A 274 15.74 2.52 -17.25
C LYS A 274 17.11 3.06 -16.83
N GLU A 275 17.18 4.15 -16.08
CA GLU A 275 18.45 4.73 -15.60
C GLU A 275 19.14 3.80 -14.58
N TYR A 276 18.37 2.93 -13.92
CA TYR A 276 18.83 2.01 -12.87
C TYR A 276 18.75 0.53 -13.29
N HIS A 277 18.82 0.23 -14.60
CA HIS A 277 18.68 -1.15 -15.12
C HIS A 277 19.71 -2.15 -14.57
N GLY A 278 20.90 -1.69 -14.17
CA GLY A 278 21.87 -2.55 -13.47
C GLY A 278 21.43 -3.04 -12.08
N MET A 279 20.43 -2.40 -11.47
CA MET A 279 19.84 -2.81 -10.18
C MET A 279 18.64 -3.75 -10.35
N GLY A 280 18.07 -3.83 -11.54
CA GLY A 280 16.80 -4.52 -11.79
C GLY A 280 16.76 -5.94 -11.24
N PRO A 281 17.71 -6.82 -11.58
CA PRO A 281 17.71 -8.21 -11.11
C PRO A 281 17.81 -8.33 -9.58
N VAL A 282 18.66 -7.54 -8.94
CA VAL A 282 18.84 -7.55 -7.48
C VAL A 282 17.60 -7.00 -6.79
N LEU A 283 16.99 -5.96 -7.35
CA LEU A 283 15.75 -5.37 -6.84
C LEU A 283 14.58 -6.35 -6.94
N ILE A 284 14.41 -7.02 -8.08
CA ILE A 284 13.39 -8.07 -8.24
C ILE A 284 13.65 -9.20 -7.25
N GLY A 285 14.88 -9.68 -7.13
CA GLY A 285 15.27 -10.71 -6.17
C GLY A 285 14.94 -10.30 -4.72
N SER A 286 15.21 -9.04 -4.34
CA SER A 286 14.89 -8.53 -3.01
C SER A 286 13.38 -8.46 -2.75
N VAL A 287 12.59 -8.07 -3.73
CA VAL A 287 11.13 -8.05 -3.64
C VAL A 287 10.58 -9.47 -3.52
N MET A 288 11.07 -10.40 -4.35
CA MET A 288 10.65 -11.81 -4.30
C MET A 288 11.01 -12.47 -2.97
N LEU A 289 12.16 -12.14 -2.39
CA LEU A 289 12.57 -12.60 -1.07
C LEU A 289 11.58 -12.14 0.02
N VAL A 290 11.23 -10.85 0.04
CA VAL A 290 10.27 -10.32 1.01
C VAL A 290 8.88 -10.94 0.81
N LEU A 291 8.46 -11.15 -0.43
CA LEU A 291 7.20 -11.82 -0.75
C LEU A 291 7.20 -13.28 -0.27
N ALA A 292 8.28 -14.03 -0.52
CA ALA A 292 8.42 -15.41 -0.09
C ALA A 292 8.38 -15.55 1.44
N ILE A 293 9.09 -14.67 2.17
CA ILE A 293 9.06 -14.65 3.63
C ILE A 293 7.67 -14.26 4.14
N SER A 294 7.00 -13.28 3.53
CA SER A 294 5.63 -12.90 3.89
C SER A 294 4.64 -14.04 3.63
N MET A 295 4.79 -14.75 2.52
CA MET A 295 3.97 -15.93 2.20
C MET A 295 4.18 -17.05 3.21
N SER A 296 5.42 -17.37 3.55
CA SER A 296 5.77 -18.36 4.57
C SER A 296 5.19 -17.98 5.94
N MET A 297 5.25 -16.69 6.30
CA MET A 297 4.64 -16.18 7.53
C MET A 297 3.12 -16.28 7.49
N GLY A 298 2.48 -15.99 6.36
CA GLY A 298 1.04 -16.17 6.17
C GLY A 298 0.61 -17.63 6.35
N LEU A 299 1.35 -18.58 5.76
CA LEU A 299 1.11 -20.02 5.96
C LEU A 299 1.29 -20.43 7.42
N LEU A 300 2.34 -19.94 8.08
CA LEU A 300 2.54 -20.23 9.51
C LEU A 300 1.38 -19.70 10.37
N LEU A 301 0.93 -18.49 10.09
CA LEU A 301 -0.20 -17.89 10.82
C LEU A 301 -1.52 -18.64 10.58
N SER A 302 -1.75 -19.18 9.39
CA SER A 302 -2.96 -20.00 9.12
C SER A 302 -2.98 -21.31 9.91
N MET A 303 -1.82 -21.79 10.37
CA MET A 303 -1.72 -22.97 11.25
C MET A 303 -1.86 -22.59 12.74
N LEU A 304 -1.54 -21.36 13.11
CA LEU A 304 -1.53 -20.90 14.50
C LEU A 304 -2.78 -20.10 14.90
N THR A 305 -3.54 -19.64 13.93
CA THR A 305 -4.75 -18.82 14.16
C THR A 305 -5.94 -19.46 13.44
N PRO A 306 -7.18 -19.17 13.87
CA PRO A 306 -8.37 -19.68 13.21
C PRO A 306 -8.66 -19.01 11.83
N SER A 307 -7.78 -18.14 11.38
CA SER A 307 -7.94 -17.41 10.12
C SER A 307 -7.54 -18.30 8.93
N ASP A 308 -8.24 -18.17 7.82
CA ASP A 308 -7.94 -18.89 6.58
C ASP A 308 -6.62 -18.41 5.93
N ILE A 309 -6.09 -19.23 5.01
CA ILE A 309 -4.82 -18.97 4.33
C ILE A 309 -4.87 -17.66 3.52
N ALA A 310 -5.99 -17.35 2.86
CA ALA A 310 -6.12 -16.13 2.07
C ALA A 310 -6.07 -14.88 2.97
N THR A 311 -6.75 -14.92 4.12
CA THR A 311 -6.72 -13.85 5.11
C THR A 311 -5.32 -13.64 5.67
N THR A 312 -4.66 -14.71 6.13
CA THR A 312 -3.32 -14.61 6.74
C THR A 312 -2.25 -14.20 5.72
N PHE A 313 -2.35 -14.69 4.48
CA PHE A 313 -1.47 -14.28 3.39
C PHE A 313 -1.59 -12.79 3.08
N LEU A 314 -2.83 -12.28 2.88
CA LEU A 314 -3.06 -10.86 2.64
C LEU A 314 -2.70 -9.98 3.84
N SER A 315 -2.82 -10.51 5.07
CA SER A 315 -2.42 -9.84 6.31
C SER A 315 -0.92 -9.60 6.37
N THR A 316 -0.12 -10.56 5.93
CA THR A 316 1.35 -10.49 5.98
C THR A 316 1.97 -9.88 4.73
N ALA A 317 1.26 -9.84 3.62
CA ALA A 317 1.72 -9.32 2.34
C ALA A 317 2.22 -7.87 2.44
N PRO A 318 3.40 -7.53 1.88
CA PRO A 318 4.02 -6.21 2.01
C PRO A 318 3.41 -5.16 1.05
N GLY A 319 2.08 -5.16 0.92
CA GLY A 319 1.31 -4.29 0.04
C GLY A 319 0.77 -3.01 0.71
N GLY A 320 0.08 -2.21 -0.08
CA GLY A 320 -0.70 -1.09 0.41
C GLY A 320 -2.06 -1.53 0.98
N LEU A 321 -2.55 -0.81 1.99
CA LEU A 321 -3.80 -1.16 2.66
C LEU A 321 -4.99 -1.19 1.68
N ALA A 322 -5.05 -0.23 0.74
CA ALA A 322 -6.13 -0.14 -0.23
C ALA A 322 -6.14 -1.35 -1.19
N GLU A 323 -4.97 -1.69 -1.73
CA GLU A 323 -4.81 -2.77 -2.71
C GLU A 323 -5.09 -4.14 -2.06
N MET A 324 -4.57 -4.35 -0.85
CA MET A 324 -4.82 -5.59 -0.11
C MET A 324 -6.29 -5.71 0.31
N GLY A 325 -6.91 -4.58 0.72
CA GLY A 325 -8.33 -4.53 1.05
C GLY A 325 -9.24 -4.88 -0.13
N ILE A 326 -8.95 -4.33 -1.31
CA ILE A 326 -9.68 -4.67 -2.54
C ILE A 326 -9.51 -6.17 -2.85
N THR A 327 -8.29 -6.69 -2.73
CA THR A 327 -8.02 -8.11 -2.96
C THR A 327 -8.79 -8.98 -1.97
N ALA A 328 -8.79 -8.64 -0.69
CA ALA A 328 -9.52 -9.36 0.34
C ALA A 328 -11.04 -9.43 0.04
N LEU A 329 -11.63 -8.31 -0.38
CA LEU A 329 -13.04 -8.26 -0.78
C LEU A 329 -13.36 -9.17 -1.97
N VAL A 330 -12.43 -9.28 -2.94
CA VAL A 330 -12.62 -10.10 -4.14
C VAL A 330 -12.44 -11.59 -3.86
N VAL A 331 -11.47 -11.97 -3.03
CA VAL A 331 -11.24 -13.41 -2.70
C VAL A 331 -12.09 -13.90 -1.53
N GLY A 332 -12.92 -13.04 -0.94
CA GLY A 332 -13.76 -13.38 0.21
C GLY A 332 -12.98 -13.56 1.52
N ALA A 333 -11.76 -13.03 1.63
CA ALA A 333 -10.97 -13.07 2.84
C ALA A 333 -11.56 -12.13 3.92
N ASP A 334 -11.26 -12.42 5.20
CA ASP A 334 -11.65 -11.54 6.30
C ASP A 334 -10.89 -10.21 6.24
N SER A 335 -11.56 -9.20 5.70
CA SER A 335 -10.98 -7.86 5.54
C SER A 335 -10.77 -7.13 6.86
N SER A 336 -11.45 -7.50 7.97
CA SER A 336 -11.24 -6.91 9.29
C SER A 336 -9.91 -7.35 9.89
N THR A 337 -9.68 -8.67 9.95
CA THR A 337 -8.40 -9.24 10.41
C THR A 337 -7.23 -8.76 9.53
N MET A 338 -7.36 -8.87 8.21
CA MET A 338 -6.35 -8.37 7.28
C MET A 338 -6.02 -6.89 7.52
N THR A 339 -7.04 -6.05 7.68
CA THR A 339 -6.85 -4.62 7.95
C THR A 339 -6.14 -4.37 9.27
N ALA A 340 -6.47 -5.12 10.33
CA ALA A 340 -5.82 -4.98 11.63
C ALA A 340 -4.30 -5.29 11.57
N TYR A 341 -3.92 -6.37 10.88
CA TYR A 341 -2.50 -6.69 10.64
C TYR A 341 -1.77 -5.61 9.86
N GLN A 342 -2.38 -5.15 8.77
CA GLN A 342 -1.81 -4.10 7.91
C GLN A 342 -1.65 -2.76 8.65
N LEU A 343 -2.64 -2.39 9.48
CA LEU A 343 -2.59 -1.20 10.31
C LEU A 343 -1.51 -1.29 11.39
N THR A 344 -1.45 -2.42 12.11
CA THR A 344 -0.43 -2.65 13.14
C THR A 344 0.97 -2.53 12.53
N ARG A 345 1.20 -3.13 11.36
CA ARG A 345 2.46 -2.98 10.63
C ARG A 345 2.76 -1.54 10.25
N LEU A 346 1.78 -0.84 9.68
CA LEU A 346 1.94 0.55 9.24
C LEU A 346 2.27 1.47 10.41
N LEU A 347 1.55 1.35 11.53
CA LEU A 347 1.80 2.13 12.75
C LEU A 347 3.17 1.80 13.35
N PHE A 348 3.53 0.52 13.44
CA PHE A 348 4.84 0.10 13.93
C PHE A 348 5.98 0.67 13.09
N ILE A 349 5.87 0.61 11.77
CA ILE A 349 6.86 1.18 10.85
C ILE A 349 6.94 2.70 11.02
N MET A 350 5.83 3.39 11.15
CA MET A 350 5.83 4.85 11.33
C MET A 350 6.49 5.29 12.64
N LEU A 351 6.24 4.56 13.72
CA LEU A 351 6.71 4.93 15.07
C LEU A 351 8.12 4.41 15.36
N CYS A 352 8.37 3.14 15.06
CA CYS A 352 9.59 2.44 15.48
C CYS A 352 10.70 2.44 14.42
N TYR A 353 10.35 2.36 13.12
CA TYR A 353 11.34 2.19 12.07
C TYR A 353 12.34 3.34 11.93
N PRO A 354 11.97 4.63 12.05
CA PRO A 354 12.95 5.73 12.03
C PRO A 354 14.02 5.62 13.13
N ALA A 355 13.63 5.14 14.32
CA ALA A 355 14.57 4.89 15.41
C ALA A 355 15.49 3.69 15.10
N ILE A 356 14.92 2.60 14.58
CA ILE A 356 15.68 1.41 14.16
C ILE A 356 16.72 1.77 13.10
N VAL A 357 16.36 2.54 12.07
CA VAL A 357 17.29 2.99 11.03
C VAL A 357 18.43 3.80 11.60
N ARG A 358 18.14 4.74 12.51
CA ARG A 358 19.18 5.56 13.16
C ARG A 358 20.14 4.69 13.99
N LEU A 359 19.64 3.69 14.71
CA LEU A 359 20.46 2.75 15.48
C LEU A 359 21.36 1.91 14.57
N ILE A 360 20.82 1.32 13.51
CA ILE A 360 21.57 0.51 12.56
C ILE A 360 22.69 1.35 11.91
N LEU A 361 22.37 2.56 11.46
CA LEU A 361 23.35 3.44 10.82
C LEU A 361 24.43 3.90 11.79
N SER A 362 24.09 4.18 13.06
CA SER A 362 25.08 4.55 14.06
C SER A 362 26.07 3.42 14.34
N HIS A 363 25.59 2.18 14.38
CA HIS A 363 26.42 1.00 14.54
C HIS A 363 27.33 0.75 13.33
N HIS A 364 26.76 0.83 12.13
CA HIS A 364 27.51 0.69 10.88
C HIS A 364 28.65 1.70 10.74
N ARG A 365 28.42 2.97 11.11
CA ARG A 365 29.46 4.03 11.10
C ARG A 365 30.57 3.77 12.11
N LYS A 366 30.27 3.22 13.29
CA LYS A 366 31.29 2.85 14.29
C LYS A 366 32.20 1.75 13.75
N LEU A 367 31.62 0.71 13.15
CA LEU A 367 32.38 -0.41 12.57
C LEU A 367 33.26 0.04 11.38
N SER A 368 32.78 0.95 10.53
CA SER A 368 33.56 1.52 9.42
C SER A 368 34.78 2.30 9.95
N ARG A 369 34.60 3.17 10.95
CA ARG A 369 35.69 3.93 11.56
C ARG A 369 36.75 3.06 12.23
N GLN A 370 36.36 1.94 12.86
CA GLN A 370 37.30 0.98 13.44
C GLN A 370 38.14 0.27 12.38
N LYS A 371 37.55 -0.04 11.21
CA LYS A 371 38.29 -0.63 10.10
C LYS A 371 39.32 0.33 9.51
N ASP A 372 38.94 1.59 9.35
CA ASP A 372 39.84 2.64 8.82
C ASP A 372 41.01 3.00 9.79
N GLN A 373 40.87 2.68 11.09
CA GLN A 373 41.94 2.84 12.09
C GLN A 373 42.87 1.64 12.19
N LEU A 374 42.48 0.49 11.64
CA LEU A 374 43.23 -0.78 11.65
C LEU A 374 43.92 -1.07 10.30
N SER A 375 43.63 -0.29 9.27
CA SER A 375 44.27 -0.30 7.94
C SER A 375 45.33 0.82 7.84
#